data_9caffa237550f51cf4dcd21879d59d13
#
_entry.id   9caffa237550f51cf4dcd21879d59d13
#
_cell.length_a   1.000
_cell.length_b   1.000
_cell.length_c   1.000
_cell.angle_alpha   90.00
_cell.angle_beta   90.00
_cell.angle_gamma   90.00
#
_symmetry.space_group_name_H-M   'P 1'
#
loop_
_entity.id
_entity.type
_entity.pdbx_description
1 polymer ?
#
loop_
_entity_poly.entity_id
_entity_poly.type
_entity_poly.pdbx_seq_one_letter_code
_entity_poly.pdbx_strand_id
1 'polypeptide(L)'
;MNLIQHFVGGELFLGSSNKKGKVFNPATGEQESEVLLANKSDLNKAVDIAKKAFESWSLKPALQRARVMFKFKELIEKNSEELTELIVSEPVSYTHLTLPTNREV
;
A
#
# COMPACT_ATOMS: atom_id res chain seq x y z
N MET A 1 18.49 4.04 -6.63
CA MET A 1 17.14 3.64 -7.04
C MET A 1 16.56 2.67 -6.02
N ASN A 2 15.33 2.93 -5.57
CA ASN A 2 14.70 2.12 -4.54
C ASN A 2 13.97 0.93 -5.14
N LEU A 3 14.01 -0.19 -4.44
CA LEU A 3 13.22 -1.37 -4.78
C LEU A 3 12.01 -1.42 -3.84
N ILE A 4 10.81 -1.32 -4.42
CA ILE A 4 9.57 -1.38 -3.65
C ILE A 4 9.17 -2.85 -3.52
N GLN A 5 9.16 -3.34 -2.29
CA GLN A 5 8.83 -4.71 -1.97
C GLN A 5 7.35 -4.86 -1.61
N HIS A 6 6.90 -6.10 -1.58
CA HIS A 6 5.56 -6.39 -1.05
C HIS A 6 5.56 -6.22 0.47
N PHE A 7 4.39 -5.98 1.02
CA PHE A 7 4.22 -5.96 2.46
C PHE A 7 3.17 -7.02 2.82
N VAL A 8 3.62 -8.11 3.40
CA VAL A 8 2.80 -9.29 3.66
C VAL A 8 3.08 -9.80 5.06
N GLY A 9 2.02 -10.06 5.83
CA GLY A 9 2.17 -10.59 7.17
C GLY A 9 2.86 -9.64 8.14
N GLY A 10 2.75 -8.33 7.90
CA GLY A 10 3.39 -7.33 8.75
C GLY A 10 4.86 -7.10 8.46
N GLU A 11 5.38 -7.68 7.39
CA GLU A 11 6.80 -7.61 7.04
C GLU A 11 7.00 -7.32 5.56
N LEU A 12 8.14 -6.76 5.23
CA LEU A 12 8.56 -6.64 3.84
C LEU A 12 8.83 -8.03 3.26
N PHE A 13 8.39 -8.25 2.04
CA PHE A 13 8.43 -9.56 1.40
C PHE A 13 8.90 -9.42 -0.05
N LEU A 14 10.01 -10.08 -0.39
CA LEU A 14 10.56 -10.03 -1.73
C LEU A 14 9.83 -10.93 -2.71
N GLY A 15 9.30 -12.04 -2.23
CA GLY A 15 8.68 -13.03 -3.10
C GLY A 15 9.68 -13.84 -3.90
N SER A 16 9.17 -14.56 -4.87
CA SER A 16 9.98 -15.44 -5.72
C SER A 16 10.02 -15.03 -7.18
N SER A 17 9.33 -13.94 -7.54
CA SER A 17 9.30 -13.45 -8.91
C SER A 17 10.53 -12.61 -9.22
N ASN A 18 11.01 -12.71 -10.46
CA ASN A 18 12.11 -11.87 -10.94
C ASN A 18 11.58 -10.66 -11.73
N LYS A 19 10.29 -10.55 -11.89
CA LYS A 19 9.67 -9.46 -12.65
C LYS A 19 9.56 -8.20 -11.82
N LYS A 20 9.85 -7.07 -12.44
CA LYS A 20 9.79 -5.75 -11.80
C LYS A 20 9.12 -4.76 -12.71
N GLY A 21 8.37 -3.83 -12.13
CA GLY A 21 7.82 -2.68 -12.82
C GLY A 21 8.67 -1.45 -12.56
N LYS A 22 8.65 -0.52 -13.49
CA LYS A 22 9.41 0.72 -13.35
C LYS A 22 8.48 1.83 -12.87
N VAL A 23 8.99 2.65 -11.94
CA VAL A 23 8.26 3.80 -11.41
C VAL A 23 9.01 5.06 -11.80
N PHE A 24 8.34 5.94 -12.54
CA PHE A 24 8.92 7.18 -13.04
C PHE A 24 8.37 8.39 -12.31
N ASN A 25 9.22 9.40 -12.15
CA ASN A 25 8.77 10.69 -11.63
C ASN A 25 8.07 11.46 -12.77
N PRO A 26 6.80 11.85 -12.60
CA PRO A 26 6.07 12.54 -13.66
C PRO A 26 6.61 13.92 -13.99
N ALA A 27 7.29 14.57 -13.04
CA ALA A 27 7.83 15.91 -13.26
C ALA A 27 9.12 15.90 -14.07
N THR A 28 9.96 14.89 -13.87
CA THR A 28 11.29 14.81 -14.52
C THR A 28 11.34 13.79 -15.63
N GLY A 29 10.43 12.82 -15.63
CA GLY A 29 10.45 11.69 -16.57
C GLY A 29 11.52 10.66 -16.25
N GLU A 30 12.23 10.81 -15.14
CA GLU A 30 13.28 9.88 -14.75
C GLU A 30 12.72 8.73 -13.89
N GLN A 31 13.34 7.57 -14.02
CA GLN A 31 12.98 6.42 -13.20
C GLN A 31 13.48 6.60 -11.78
N GLU A 32 12.56 6.61 -10.81
CA GLU A 32 12.91 6.76 -9.40
C GLU A 32 13.10 5.45 -8.67
N SER A 33 12.33 4.44 -9.05
CA SER A 33 12.33 3.17 -8.33
C SER A 33 11.83 2.03 -9.20
N GLU A 34 11.91 0.84 -8.65
CA GLU A 34 11.32 -0.35 -9.25
C GLU A 34 10.40 -0.99 -8.22
N VAL A 35 9.33 -1.61 -8.69
CA VAL A 35 8.39 -2.34 -7.84
C VAL A 35 8.42 -3.82 -8.22
N LEU A 36 8.47 -4.68 -7.21
CA LEU A 36 8.39 -6.12 -7.43
C LEU A 36 6.99 -6.51 -7.87
N LEU A 37 6.92 -7.34 -8.91
CA LEU A 37 5.64 -7.87 -9.40
C LEU A 37 5.49 -9.30 -8.88
N ALA A 38 4.34 -9.59 -8.30
CA ALA A 38 4.08 -10.90 -7.71
C ALA A 38 3.82 -11.95 -8.78
N ASN A 39 4.23 -13.18 -8.51
CA ASN A 39 3.82 -14.35 -9.28
C ASN A 39 2.69 -15.08 -8.55
N LYS A 40 2.22 -16.18 -9.12
CA LYS A 40 1.13 -16.96 -8.53
C LYS A 40 1.50 -17.51 -7.15
N SER A 41 2.74 -17.94 -6.97
CA SER A 41 3.23 -18.45 -5.69
C SER A 41 3.22 -17.36 -4.61
N ASP A 42 3.64 -16.15 -4.96
CA ASP A 42 3.62 -15.01 -4.06
C ASP A 42 2.19 -14.66 -3.64
N LEU A 43 1.27 -14.66 -4.59
CA LEU A 43 -0.13 -14.38 -4.33
C LEU A 43 -0.74 -15.43 -3.38
N ASN A 44 -0.48 -16.71 -3.66
CA ASN A 44 -0.98 -17.79 -2.81
C ASN A 44 -0.47 -17.68 -1.38
N LYS A 45 0.80 -17.32 -1.21
CA LYS A 45 1.39 -17.13 0.11
C LYS A 45 0.73 -15.97 0.86
N ALA A 46 0.50 -14.87 0.17
CA ALA A 46 -0.17 -13.71 0.76
C ALA A 46 -1.60 -14.04 1.19
N VAL A 47 -2.33 -14.78 0.36
CA VAL A 47 -3.69 -15.21 0.68
C VAL A 47 -3.72 -16.15 1.87
N ASP A 48 -2.78 -17.09 1.96
CA ASP A 48 -2.70 -18.03 3.09
C ASP A 48 -2.43 -17.29 4.39
N ILE A 49 -1.54 -16.32 4.38
CA ILE A 49 -1.26 -15.49 5.56
C ILE A 49 -2.48 -14.69 5.97
N ALA A 50 -3.19 -14.12 5.00
CA ALA A 50 -4.42 -13.37 5.26
C ALA A 50 -5.51 -14.28 5.86
N LYS A 51 -5.65 -15.49 5.36
CA LYS A 51 -6.63 -16.45 5.90
C LYS A 51 -6.33 -16.82 7.34
N LYS A 52 -5.06 -17.02 7.67
CA LYS A 52 -4.67 -17.29 9.06
C LYS A 52 -4.98 -16.12 9.98
N ALA A 53 -4.68 -14.90 9.52
CA ALA A 53 -5.00 -13.70 10.28
C ALA A 53 -6.50 -13.54 10.51
N PHE A 54 -7.30 -13.92 9.52
CA PHE A 54 -8.76 -13.85 9.61
C PHE A 54 -9.32 -14.70 10.75
N GLU A 55 -8.71 -15.83 11.04
CA GLU A 55 -9.19 -16.73 12.09
C GLU A 55 -9.30 -16.03 13.45
N SER A 56 -8.29 -15.27 13.83
CA SER A 56 -8.32 -14.52 15.10
C SER A 56 -9.04 -13.18 14.97
N TRP A 57 -8.84 -12.49 13.83
CA TRP A 57 -9.45 -11.19 13.62
C TRP A 57 -10.98 -11.26 13.58
N SER A 58 -11.53 -12.27 12.92
CA SER A 58 -12.98 -12.42 12.80
C SER A 58 -13.66 -12.70 14.13
N LEU A 59 -12.92 -13.22 15.10
CA LEU A 59 -13.46 -13.51 16.43
C LEU A 59 -13.43 -12.32 17.37
N LYS A 60 -12.74 -11.25 17.01
CA LYS A 60 -12.70 -10.05 17.84
C LYS A 60 -14.04 -9.33 17.81
N PRO A 61 -14.51 -8.80 18.95
CA PRO A 61 -15.71 -7.98 18.98
C PRO A 61 -15.61 -6.77 18.06
N ALA A 62 -16.76 -6.32 17.55
CA ALA A 62 -16.79 -5.18 16.64
C ALA A 62 -16.12 -3.93 17.23
N LEU A 63 -16.29 -3.69 18.51
CA LEU A 63 -15.68 -2.54 19.16
C LEU A 63 -14.14 -2.59 19.13
N GLN A 64 -13.57 -3.77 19.34
CA GLN A 64 -12.11 -3.92 19.28
C GLN A 64 -11.59 -3.72 17.85
N ARG A 65 -12.31 -4.22 16.86
CA ARG A 65 -11.94 -4.00 15.46
C ARG A 65 -12.06 -2.53 15.08
N ALA A 66 -13.10 -1.86 15.58
CA ALA A 66 -13.29 -0.43 15.35
C ALA A 66 -12.14 0.40 15.96
N ARG A 67 -11.65 0.02 17.12
CA ARG A 67 -10.52 0.72 17.76
C ARG A 67 -9.27 0.65 16.90
N VAL A 68 -9.01 -0.48 16.28
CA VAL A 68 -7.87 -0.62 15.37
C VAL A 68 -8.03 0.33 14.18
N MET A 69 -9.23 0.43 13.62
CA MET A 69 -9.49 1.32 12.50
C MET A 69 -9.39 2.79 12.89
N PHE A 70 -9.82 3.16 14.10
CA PHE A 70 -9.65 4.52 14.60
C PHE A 70 -8.17 4.88 14.75
N LYS A 71 -7.36 3.92 15.23
CA LYS A 71 -5.92 4.13 15.32
C LYS A 71 -5.29 4.29 13.95
N PHE A 72 -5.75 3.52 12.98
CA PHE A 72 -5.30 3.63 11.60
C PHE A 72 -5.62 5.01 11.03
N LYS A 73 -6.83 5.50 11.25
CA LYS A 73 -7.23 6.85 10.83
C LYS A 73 -6.32 7.90 11.44
N GLU A 74 -6.05 7.80 12.74
CA GLU A 74 -5.19 8.73 13.47
C GLU A 74 -3.78 8.77 12.86
N LEU A 75 -3.24 7.59 12.55
CA LEU A 75 -1.91 7.49 11.95
C LEU A 75 -1.87 8.07 10.54
N ILE A 76 -2.92 7.88 9.76
CA ILE A 76 -3.03 8.48 8.42
C ILE A 76 -3.04 10.01 8.53
N GLU A 77 -3.83 10.56 9.44
CA GLU A 77 -3.89 12.01 9.65
C GLU A 77 -2.55 12.56 10.10
N LYS A 78 -1.88 11.85 11.01
CA LYS A 78 -0.57 12.27 11.52
C LYS A 78 0.50 12.28 10.44
N ASN A 79 0.41 11.38 9.47
CA ASN A 79 1.41 11.23 8.41
C ASN A 79 0.89 11.73 7.05
N SER A 80 -0.12 12.58 7.07
CA SER A 80 -0.80 13.02 5.84
C SER A 80 0.12 13.74 4.85
N GLU A 81 1.05 14.54 5.34
CA GLU A 81 1.99 15.26 4.47
C GLU A 81 2.91 14.30 3.75
N GLU A 82 3.48 13.34 4.47
CA GLU A 82 4.36 12.33 3.89
C GLU A 82 3.63 11.47 2.87
N LEU A 83 2.40 11.05 3.19
CA LEU A 83 1.59 10.27 2.27
C LEU A 83 1.24 11.05 1.01
N THR A 84 0.93 12.33 1.16
CA THR A 84 0.64 13.20 0.01
C THR A 84 1.85 13.32 -0.90
N GLU A 85 3.04 13.51 -0.34
CA GLU A 85 4.26 13.59 -1.13
C GLU A 85 4.53 12.31 -1.91
N LEU A 86 4.32 11.15 -1.27
CA LEU A 86 4.51 9.87 -1.92
C LEU A 86 3.53 9.68 -3.09
N ILE A 87 2.28 10.08 -2.91
CA ILE A 87 1.26 9.96 -3.95
C ILE A 87 1.57 10.90 -5.11
N VAL A 88 1.94 12.12 -4.83
CA VAL A 88 2.24 13.14 -5.85
C VAL A 88 3.44 12.74 -6.70
N SER A 89 4.39 11.99 -6.14
CA SER A 89 5.55 11.53 -6.90
C SER A 89 5.22 10.45 -7.93
N GLU A 90 4.03 9.85 -7.88
CA GLU A 90 3.64 8.81 -8.82
C GLU A 90 2.86 9.37 -10.01
N PRO A 91 3.02 8.77 -11.22
CA PRO A 91 2.51 9.34 -12.47
C PRO A 91 1.00 9.55 -12.56
N VAL A 92 0.22 8.66 -11.97
CA VAL A 92 -1.23 8.65 -12.17
C VAL A 92 -1.97 9.36 -11.06
N SER A 93 -1.39 9.42 -9.90
CA SER A 93 -2.08 9.82 -8.67
C SER A 93 -2.41 11.29 -8.60
N TYR A 94 -1.55 12.14 -9.10
CA TYR A 94 -1.70 13.59 -8.96
C TYR A 94 -3.01 14.12 -9.54
N THR A 95 -3.30 13.73 -10.78
CA THR A 95 -4.51 14.18 -11.46
C THR A 95 -5.78 13.68 -10.77
N HIS A 96 -5.75 12.45 -10.30
CA HIS A 96 -6.90 11.85 -9.64
C HIS A 96 -7.16 12.42 -8.24
N LEU A 97 -6.13 12.88 -7.57
CA LEU A 97 -6.30 13.44 -6.23
C LEU A 97 -7.04 14.77 -6.24
N THR A 98 -6.77 15.60 -7.23
CA THR A 98 -7.41 16.92 -7.27
C THR A 98 -8.89 16.87 -7.59
N LEU A 99 -9.30 15.95 -8.43
CA LEU A 99 -10.69 15.84 -8.82
C LEU A 99 -11.62 15.34 -7.71
N PRO A 100 -11.33 14.21 -7.05
CA PRO A 100 -12.19 13.71 -6.00
C PRO A 100 -12.27 14.61 -4.77
N THR A 101 -11.21 15.26 -4.39
CA THR A 101 -11.20 16.09 -3.20
C THR A 101 -12.03 17.34 -3.36
N ASN A 102 -12.21 17.81 -4.55
CA ASN A 102 -13.02 18.98 -4.80
C ASN A 102 -14.53 18.73 -4.67
N ARG A 103 -14.86 17.50 -4.59
CA ARG A 103 -16.24 17.17 -4.46
C ARG A 103 -16.74 17.21 -3.12
N GLU A 104 -16.26 17.17 -2.44
CA GLU A 104 -16.90 17.02 -1.38
C GLU A 104 -17.91 16.60 -1.05
N VAL A 105 -17.99 16.35 -1.17
CA VAL A 105 -18.98 16.09 -1.06
C VAL A 105 -19.57 15.75 -0.27
#